data_878421c67ad6e2a5bbd84122994fd6d7
#
_entry.id   878421c67ad6e2a5bbd84122994fd6d7
#
_cell.length_a   1.000
_cell.length_b   1.000
_cell.length_c   1.000
_cell.angle_alpha   90.00
_cell.angle_beta   90.00
_cell.angle_gamma   90.00
#
_symmetry.space_group_name_H-M   'P 1'
#
loop_
_entity.id
_entity.type
_entity.pdbx_description
1 polymer ?
#
loop_
_entity_poly.entity_id
_entity_poly.type
_entity_poly.pdbx_seq_one_letter_code
_entity_poly.pdbx_strand_id
1 'polypeptide(L)'
;AADGLNYLIRTYNAGQRVTFPLYTAEEIAQDTSRDGVELYYLPAEGAQANQKYALVIGGNAIVVSAEIREGISTAWNLHEMGYPVFVLRYRIGMKASNNAPLQDVVRAVQYITEHAGQFGVQAEDYAIVSYSSGGQIAGLFGTDAVGYKNYGLPKPGAMLLGYPVNTFLEFKPVYNIL
;
A
#
# COMPACT_ATOMS: atom_id res chain seq x y z
N ALA A 1 -9.10 10.77 -9.55
CA ALA A 1 -9.26 10.74 -8.08
C ALA A 1 -10.73 10.82 -7.67
N ALA A 2 -11.49 11.77 -8.20
CA ALA A 2 -12.90 11.95 -7.81
C ALA A 2 -13.74 10.68 -8.05
N ASP A 3 -13.59 10.05 -9.21
CA ASP A 3 -14.36 8.86 -9.57
C ASP A 3 -14.03 7.66 -8.65
N GLY A 4 -12.75 7.43 -8.37
CA GLY A 4 -12.32 6.38 -7.45
C GLY A 4 -12.82 6.62 -6.02
N LEU A 5 -12.77 7.87 -5.55
CA LEU A 5 -13.31 8.21 -4.23
C LEU A 5 -14.83 8.03 -4.17
N ASN A 6 -15.55 8.49 -5.20
CA ASN A 6 -16.99 8.28 -5.32
C ASN A 6 -17.37 6.80 -5.39
N TYR A 7 -16.56 5.99 -6.06
CA TYR A 7 -16.73 4.53 -6.09
C TYR A 7 -16.62 3.95 -4.68
N LEU A 8 -15.56 4.25 -3.94
CA LEU A 8 -15.36 3.76 -2.57
C LEU A 8 -16.51 4.20 -1.65
N ILE A 9 -16.97 5.46 -1.74
CA ILE A 9 -18.09 5.98 -0.93
C ILE A 9 -19.38 5.22 -1.27
N ARG A 10 -19.69 5.01 -2.54
CA ARG A 10 -20.89 4.27 -2.96
C ARG A 10 -20.85 2.81 -2.49
N THR A 11 -19.69 2.16 -2.62
CA THR A 11 -19.46 0.78 -2.20
C THR A 11 -19.63 0.64 -0.68
N TYR A 12 -19.06 1.58 0.08
CA TYR A 12 -19.25 1.64 1.54
C TYR A 12 -20.73 1.85 1.93
N ASN A 13 -21.42 2.79 1.28
CA ASN A 13 -22.83 3.07 1.53
C ASN A 13 -23.75 1.89 1.15
N ALA A 14 -23.31 1.02 0.25
CA ALA A 14 -23.98 -0.24 -0.09
C ALA A 14 -23.69 -1.36 0.93
N GLY A 15 -23.01 -1.06 2.04
CA GLY A 15 -22.70 -2.01 3.11
C GLY A 15 -21.50 -2.91 2.84
N GLN A 16 -20.72 -2.62 1.81
CA GLN A 16 -19.51 -3.40 1.51
C GLN A 16 -18.28 -2.79 2.22
N ARG A 17 -17.39 -3.65 2.66
CA ARG A 17 -16.14 -3.22 3.29
C ARG A 17 -15.14 -2.77 2.23
N VAL A 18 -14.66 -1.53 2.34
CA VAL A 18 -13.68 -0.94 1.42
C VAL A 18 -12.35 -0.61 2.09
N THR A 19 -12.28 -0.66 3.43
CA THR A 19 -11.07 -0.40 4.21
C THR A 19 -10.73 -1.58 5.10
N PHE A 20 -9.44 -1.88 5.21
CA PHE A 20 -8.91 -3.02 5.95
C PHE A 20 -7.74 -2.56 6.83
N PRO A 21 -7.99 -2.33 8.14
CA PRO A 21 -6.93 -2.02 9.09
C PRO A 21 -5.88 -3.13 9.10
N LEU A 22 -4.61 -2.74 9.14
CA LEU A 22 -3.48 -3.67 9.08
C LEU A 22 -2.98 -4.11 10.46
N TYR A 23 -3.31 -3.35 11.50
CA TYR A 23 -2.91 -3.66 12.87
C TYR A 23 -4.14 -3.89 13.76
N THR A 24 -4.01 -4.79 14.72
CA THR A 24 -5.07 -5.08 15.70
C THR A 24 -5.15 -3.97 16.76
N ALA A 25 -6.24 -3.94 17.51
CA ALA A 25 -6.39 -3.01 18.62
C ALA A 25 -5.28 -3.15 19.66
N GLU A 26 -4.83 -4.37 19.93
CA GLU A 26 -3.73 -4.66 20.84
C GLU A 26 -2.38 -4.13 20.32
N GLU A 27 -2.11 -4.29 19.03
CA GLU A 27 -0.91 -3.76 18.39
C GLU A 27 -0.91 -2.22 18.38
N ILE A 28 -2.07 -1.59 18.18
CA ILE A 28 -2.23 -0.14 18.26
C ILE A 28 -2.07 0.37 19.69
N ALA A 29 -2.57 -0.37 20.68
CA ALA A 29 -2.39 0.00 22.10
C ALA A 29 -0.90 -0.04 22.53
N GLN A 30 -0.09 -0.91 21.93
CA GLN A 30 1.35 -0.97 22.17
C GLN A 30 2.13 0.12 21.43
N ASP A 31 1.65 0.53 20.26
CA ASP A 31 2.25 1.57 19.42
C ASP A 31 1.15 2.35 18.69
N THR A 32 0.74 3.46 19.27
CA THR A 32 -0.34 4.31 18.73
C THR A 32 -0.01 4.93 17.36
N SER A 33 1.25 4.87 16.92
CA SER A 33 1.61 5.32 15.58
C SER A 33 0.97 4.46 14.47
N ARG A 34 0.61 3.22 14.79
CA ARG A 34 -0.03 2.25 13.89
C ARG A 34 -1.50 2.54 13.59
N ASP A 35 -2.09 3.43 14.38
CA ASP A 35 -3.49 3.82 14.16
C ASP A 35 -3.68 4.51 12.81
N GLY A 36 -4.69 4.04 12.06
CA GLY A 36 -5.02 4.51 10.74
C GLY A 36 -4.14 3.94 9.61
N VAL A 37 -3.28 2.96 9.88
CA VAL A 37 -2.59 2.20 8.82
C VAL A 37 -3.54 1.15 8.27
N GLU A 38 -3.91 1.30 7.00
CA GLU A 38 -4.95 0.48 6.38
C GLU A 38 -4.79 0.35 4.87
N LEU A 39 -5.51 -0.60 4.30
CA LEU A 39 -5.68 -0.75 2.85
C LEU A 39 -7.06 -0.25 2.44
N TYR A 40 -7.12 0.52 1.35
CA TYR A 40 -8.35 0.68 0.56
C TYR A 40 -8.35 -0.40 -0.51
N TYR A 41 -9.49 -1.00 -0.77
CA TYR A 41 -9.62 -2.06 -1.76
C TYR A 41 -10.66 -1.72 -2.83
N LEU A 42 -10.25 -1.80 -4.08
CA LEU A 42 -11.09 -1.70 -5.26
C LEU A 42 -11.07 -3.09 -5.94
N PRO A 43 -12.14 -3.91 -5.78
CA PRO A 43 -12.22 -5.21 -6.44
C PRO A 43 -12.34 -5.04 -7.96
N ALA A 44 -11.82 -5.97 -8.74
CA ALA A 44 -12.07 -5.98 -10.18
C ALA A 44 -13.56 -6.24 -10.46
N GLU A 45 -14.12 -5.57 -11.46
CA GLU A 45 -15.47 -5.87 -11.94
C GLU A 45 -15.49 -7.25 -12.63
N GLY A 46 -16.48 -8.08 -12.28
CA GLY A 46 -16.59 -9.44 -12.81
C GLY A 46 -15.45 -10.37 -12.38
N ALA A 47 -14.91 -10.15 -11.18
CA ALA A 47 -13.73 -10.81 -10.65
C ALA A 47 -13.76 -12.33 -10.84
N GLN A 48 -12.79 -12.84 -11.57
CA GLN A 48 -12.43 -14.24 -11.58
C GLN A 48 -11.57 -14.52 -10.33
N ALA A 49 -11.66 -15.73 -9.80
CA ALA A 49 -10.76 -16.13 -8.72
C ALA A 49 -9.29 -16.12 -9.18
N ASN A 50 -8.39 -15.82 -8.27
CA ASN A 50 -6.94 -15.92 -8.49
C ASN A 50 -6.38 -14.91 -9.51
N GLN A 51 -6.85 -13.67 -9.46
CA GLN A 51 -6.35 -12.59 -10.31
C GLN A 51 -5.06 -11.95 -9.77
N LYS A 52 -4.20 -11.48 -10.67
CA LYS A 52 -3.08 -10.60 -10.30
C LYS A 52 -3.63 -9.28 -9.79
N TYR A 53 -3.01 -8.74 -8.76
CA TYR A 53 -3.40 -7.45 -8.17
C TYR A 53 -2.30 -6.43 -8.23
N ALA A 54 -2.65 -5.17 -8.02
CA ALA A 54 -1.72 -4.09 -7.81
C ALA A 54 -1.82 -3.55 -6.37
N LEU A 55 -0.66 -3.28 -5.75
CA LEU A 55 -0.54 -2.51 -4.54
C LEU A 55 -0.03 -1.10 -4.91
N VAL A 56 -0.82 -0.08 -4.64
CA VAL A 56 -0.48 1.31 -4.93
C VAL A 56 0.00 1.99 -3.65
N ILE A 57 1.16 2.65 -3.72
CA ILE A 57 1.80 3.35 -2.62
C ILE A 57 2.06 4.79 -3.05
N GLY A 58 1.20 5.71 -2.64
CA GLY A 58 1.34 7.14 -2.94
C GLY A 58 2.54 7.75 -2.24
N GLY A 59 3.02 8.87 -2.76
CA GLY A 59 4.03 9.68 -2.08
C GLY A 59 3.46 10.45 -0.90
N ASN A 60 4.36 11.02 -0.11
CA ASN A 60 4.05 11.88 1.00
C ASN A 60 5.04 13.05 1.03
N ALA A 61 4.60 14.21 0.63
CA ALA A 61 5.35 15.42 0.91
C ALA A 61 5.19 15.76 2.40
N ILE A 62 5.87 15.02 3.27
CA ILE A 62 6.11 15.25 4.72
C ILE A 62 4.87 15.53 5.59
N VAL A 63 3.82 16.16 5.07
CA VAL A 63 2.68 16.66 5.87
C VAL A 63 1.31 16.33 5.28
N VAL A 64 1.22 15.98 3.99
CA VAL A 64 -0.07 15.66 3.34
C VAL A 64 0.05 14.34 2.60
N SER A 65 -0.77 13.40 2.98
CA SER A 65 -0.89 12.12 2.28
C SER A 65 -1.34 12.34 0.84
N ALA A 66 -0.52 11.95 -0.12
CA ALA A 66 -0.89 11.92 -1.53
C ALA A 66 -1.72 10.69 -1.90
N GLU A 67 -2.20 9.93 -0.91
CA GLU A 67 -2.98 8.71 -1.11
C GLU A 67 -4.22 8.94 -2.00
N ILE A 68 -4.88 10.11 -1.88
CA ILE A 68 -6.02 10.45 -2.73
C ILE A 68 -5.57 10.82 -4.13
N ARG A 69 -4.56 11.68 -4.26
CA ARG A 69 -4.12 12.21 -5.56
C ARG A 69 -3.38 11.18 -6.41
N GLU A 70 -2.45 10.45 -5.80
CA GLU A 70 -1.61 9.46 -6.46
C GLU A 70 -2.18 8.05 -6.26
N GLY A 71 -2.55 7.69 -5.03
CA GLY A 71 -3.05 6.37 -4.68
C GLY A 71 -4.40 6.06 -5.32
N ILE A 72 -5.45 6.79 -4.96
CA ILE A 72 -6.81 6.53 -5.44
C ILE A 72 -6.97 6.81 -6.93
N SER A 73 -6.27 7.84 -7.49
CA SER A 73 -6.31 8.08 -8.94
C SER A 73 -5.73 6.93 -9.73
N THR A 74 -4.57 6.43 -9.31
CA THR A 74 -3.92 5.28 -9.97
C THR A 74 -4.75 4.01 -9.80
N ALA A 75 -5.26 3.78 -8.59
CA ALA A 75 -6.09 2.63 -8.30
C ALA A 75 -7.35 2.61 -9.16
N TRP A 76 -7.99 3.77 -9.35
CA TRP A 76 -9.17 3.87 -10.21
C TRP A 76 -8.85 3.50 -11.66
N ASN A 77 -7.77 4.01 -12.23
CA ASN A 77 -7.38 3.67 -13.60
C ASN A 77 -7.08 2.17 -13.76
N LEU A 78 -6.41 1.55 -12.81
CA LEU A 78 -6.13 0.12 -12.84
C LEU A 78 -7.40 -0.72 -12.62
N HIS A 79 -8.30 -0.27 -11.75
CA HIS A 79 -9.62 -0.89 -11.55
C HIS A 79 -10.44 -0.88 -12.85
N GLU A 80 -10.48 0.25 -13.57
CA GLU A 80 -11.14 0.35 -14.88
C GLU A 80 -10.52 -0.55 -15.95
N MET A 81 -9.25 -0.91 -15.80
CA MET A 81 -8.57 -1.90 -16.63
C MET A 81 -8.87 -3.35 -16.22
N GLY A 82 -9.68 -3.55 -15.16
CA GLY A 82 -10.09 -4.87 -14.69
C GLY A 82 -9.16 -5.51 -13.66
N TYR A 83 -8.26 -4.76 -13.05
CA TYR A 83 -7.39 -5.27 -11.99
C TYR A 83 -8.00 -5.03 -10.60
N PRO A 84 -7.92 -6.00 -9.66
CA PRO A 84 -8.11 -5.72 -8.24
C PRO A 84 -6.94 -4.88 -7.73
N VAL A 85 -7.25 -3.82 -6.99
CA VAL A 85 -6.25 -2.85 -6.54
C VAL A 85 -6.38 -2.57 -5.06
N PHE A 86 -5.23 -2.57 -4.38
CA PHE A 86 -5.09 -2.09 -3.01
C PHE A 86 -4.33 -0.77 -2.99
N VAL A 87 -4.77 0.17 -2.16
CA VAL A 87 -4.05 1.41 -1.88
C VAL A 87 -3.61 1.40 -0.43
N LEU A 88 -2.33 1.54 -0.18
CA LEU A 88 -1.79 1.56 1.18
C LEU A 88 -1.78 2.98 1.75
N ARG A 89 -2.47 3.14 2.87
CA ARG A 89 -2.29 4.26 3.79
C ARG A 89 -1.29 3.84 4.86
N TYR A 90 -0.10 4.44 4.84
CA TYR A 90 1.02 4.08 5.70
C TYR A 90 1.43 5.22 6.62
N ARG A 91 2.28 4.94 7.62
CA ARG A 91 2.77 5.94 8.58
C ARG A 91 3.64 7.00 7.90
N ILE A 92 3.38 8.26 8.22
CA ILE A 92 4.04 9.44 7.65
C ILE A 92 4.46 10.42 8.73
N GLY A 93 5.27 11.40 8.39
CA GLY A 93 5.72 12.45 9.30
C GLY A 93 6.44 11.87 10.52
N MET A 94 6.09 12.33 11.70
CA MET A 94 6.68 11.85 12.96
C MET A 94 6.43 10.36 13.23
N LYS A 95 5.37 9.78 12.66
CA LYS A 95 5.06 8.35 12.76
C LYS A 95 5.96 7.48 11.86
N ALA A 96 6.73 8.07 10.94
CA ALA A 96 7.56 7.36 9.98
C ALA A 96 8.94 6.93 10.50
N SER A 97 9.20 7.07 11.80
CA SER A 97 10.48 6.69 12.42
C SER A 97 10.71 5.16 12.41
N ASN A 98 11.96 4.74 12.59
CA ASN A 98 12.35 3.33 12.77
C ASN A 98 11.88 2.39 11.64
N ASN A 99 12.02 2.83 10.40
CA ASN A 99 11.58 2.08 9.21
C ASN A 99 10.06 1.75 9.19
N ALA A 100 9.25 2.48 9.95
CA ALA A 100 7.82 2.23 10.06
C ALA A 100 7.10 2.14 8.71
N PRO A 101 7.38 3.02 7.70
CA PRO A 101 6.76 2.90 6.38
C PRO A 101 7.08 1.59 5.66
N LEU A 102 8.32 1.08 5.77
CA LEU A 102 8.68 -0.22 5.21
C LEU A 102 7.95 -1.35 5.92
N GLN A 103 7.83 -1.28 7.25
CA GLN A 103 7.06 -2.26 8.04
C GLN A 103 5.58 -2.28 7.60
N ASP A 104 5.01 -1.11 7.27
CA ASP A 104 3.63 -1.03 6.80
C ASP A 104 3.44 -1.65 5.41
N VAL A 105 4.41 -1.50 4.50
CA VAL A 105 4.40 -2.22 3.21
C VAL A 105 4.53 -3.73 3.42
N VAL A 106 5.42 -4.17 4.28
CA VAL A 106 5.56 -5.59 4.66
C VAL A 106 4.23 -6.13 5.19
N ARG A 107 3.62 -5.40 6.13
CA ARG A 107 2.33 -5.79 6.73
C ARG A 107 1.20 -5.82 5.71
N ALA A 108 1.18 -4.88 4.75
CA ALA A 108 0.20 -4.84 3.67
C ALA A 108 0.30 -6.09 2.77
N VAL A 109 1.51 -6.42 2.31
CA VAL A 109 1.72 -7.59 1.45
C VAL A 109 1.41 -8.88 2.22
N GLN A 110 1.84 -8.98 3.49
CA GLN A 110 1.52 -10.10 4.36
C GLN A 110 0.00 -10.28 4.48
N TYR A 111 -0.71 -9.21 4.81
CA TYR A 111 -2.17 -9.23 4.98
C TYR A 111 -2.88 -9.67 3.70
N ILE A 112 -2.50 -9.12 2.53
CA ILE A 112 -3.09 -9.50 1.25
C ILE A 112 -2.82 -10.98 0.94
N THR A 113 -1.60 -11.45 1.17
CA THR A 113 -1.18 -12.83 0.95
C THR A 113 -1.98 -13.81 1.82
N GLU A 114 -2.12 -13.52 3.11
CA GLU A 114 -2.88 -14.32 4.07
C GLU A 114 -4.38 -14.36 3.74
N HIS A 115 -4.92 -13.32 3.12
CA HIS A 115 -6.34 -13.18 2.77
C HIS A 115 -6.61 -13.26 1.26
N ALA A 116 -5.66 -13.77 0.47
CA ALA A 116 -5.73 -13.78 -0.99
C ALA A 116 -7.03 -14.42 -1.52
N GLY A 117 -7.46 -15.53 -0.91
CA GLY A 117 -8.72 -16.20 -1.26
C GLY A 117 -9.96 -15.33 -1.00
N GLN A 118 -9.97 -14.54 0.08
CA GLN A 118 -11.06 -13.61 0.39
C GLN A 118 -11.18 -12.49 -0.65
N PHE A 119 -10.04 -12.00 -1.14
CA PHE A 119 -9.98 -10.94 -2.14
C PHE A 119 -10.08 -11.45 -3.59
N GLY A 120 -10.08 -12.77 -3.81
CA GLY A 120 -10.06 -13.34 -5.15
C GLY A 120 -8.76 -13.09 -5.92
N VAL A 121 -7.66 -12.83 -5.22
CA VAL A 121 -6.35 -12.53 -5.81
C VAL A 121 -5.36 -13.68 -5.59
N GLN A 122 -4.30 -13.71 -6.40
CA GLN A 122 -3.19 -14.63 -6.16
C GLN A 122 -2.19 -14.01 -5.18
N ALA A 123 -1.55 -14.82 -4.35
CA ALA A 123 -0.58 -14.37 -3.37
C ALA A 123 0.75 -13.91 -3.98
N GLU A 124 1.07 -14.39 -5.17
CA GLU A 124 2.34 -14.17 -5.87
C GLU A 124 2.15 -13.33 -7.13
N ASP A 125 3.24 -12.88 -7.72
CA ASP A 125 3.29 -12.23 -9.05
C ASP A 125 2.41 -10.96 -9.14
N TYR A 126 2.31 -10.22 -8.04
CA TYR A 126 1.60 -8.95 -7.95
C TYR A 126 2.46 -7.77 -8.42
N ALA A 127 1.82 -6.66 -8.73
CA ALA A 127 2.50 -5.42 -9.08
C ALA A 127 2.52 -4.43 -7.90
N ILE A 128 3.61 -3.68 -7.77
CA ILE A 128 3.65 -2.47 -6.94
C ILE A 128 3.73 -1.25 -7.86
N VAL A 129 2.82 -0.30 -7.67
CA VAL A 129 2.85 1.00 -8.34
C VAL A 129 3.01 2.08 -7.28
N SER A 130 4.07 2.87 -7.36
CA SER A 130 4.44 3.76 -6.28
C SER A 130 5.06 5.06 -6.78
N TYR A 131 4.99 6.10 -5.96
CA TYR A 131 5.39 7.46 -6.32
C TYR A 131 6.20 8.13 -5.22
N SER A 132 7.16 8.99 -5.63
CA SER A 132 7.92 9.85 -4.72
C SER A 132 8.53 9.07 -3.54
N SER A 133 8.26 9.45 -2.29
CA SER A 133 8.68 8.73 -1.08
C SER A 133 8.09 7.33 -0.99
N GLY A 134 6.87 7.10 -1.49
CA GLY A 134 6.30 5.76 -1.64
C GLY A 134 7.13 4.88 -2.57
N GLY A 135 7.68 5.48 -3.65
CA GLY A 135 8.60 4.81 -4.56
C GLY A 135 9.92 4.41 -3.92
N GLN A 136 10.43 5.23 -3.01
CA GLN A 136 11.61 4.90 -2.20
C GLN A 136 11.35 3.68 -1.31
N ILE A 137 10.23 3.68 -0.57
CA ILE A 137 9.87 2.59 0.35
C ILE A 137 9.61 1.30 -0.42
N ALA A 138 8.89 1.38 -1.55
CA ALA A 138 8.66 0.26 -2.44
C ALA A 138 9.97 -0.30 -2.99
N GLY A 139 10.91 0.57 -3.39
CA GLY A 139 12.24 0.17 -3.83
C GLY A 139 13.00 -0.61 -2.76
N LEU A 140 12.97 -0.16 -1.50
CA LEU A 140 13.55 -0.90 -0.37
C LEU A 140 12.88 -2.27 -0.20
N PHE A 141 11.55 -2.31 -0.22
CA PHE A 141 10.80 -3.56 -0.11
C PHE A 141 11.17 -4.55 -1.21
N GLY A 142 11.42 -4.09 -2.44
CA GLY A 142 11.80 -4.93 -3.58
C GLY A 142 13.20 -5.51 -3.52
N THR A 143 14.04 -5.12 -2.54
CA THR A 143 15.41 -5.62 -2.42
C THR A 143 15.50 -6.91 -1.61
N ASP A 144 16.45 -7.77 -1.97
CA ASP A 144 16.77 -8.98 -1.20
C ASP A 144 17.38 -8.65 0.18
N ALA A 145 18.08 -7.52 0.26
CA ALA A 145 18.87 -7.18 1.45
C ALA A 145 18.02 -6.75 2.65
N VAL A 146 16.96 -5.97 2.43
CA VAL A 146 16.16 -5.40 3.52
C VAL A 146 14.65 -5.55 3.28
N GLY A 147 14.24 -6.07 2.11
CA GLY A 147 12.86 -6.13 1.69
C GLY A 147 12.20 -7.51 1.83
N TYR A 148 11.34 -7.83 0.90
CA TYR A 148 10.41 -8.97 0.89
C TYR A 148 11.01 -10.28 1.38
N LYS A 149 12.26 -10.56 0.98
CA LYS A 149 12.95 -11.82 1.29
C LYS A 149 13.20 -12.01 2.79
N ASN A 150 13.55 -10.93 3.50
CA ASN A 150 13.80 -10.97 4.94
C ASN A 150 12.53 -11.27 5.77
N TYR A 151 11.38 -11.08 5.16
CA TYR A 151 10.08 -11.32 5.79
C TYR A 151 9.38 -12.59 5.26
N GLY A 152 10.06 -13.36 4.40
CA GLY A 152 9.48 -14.56 3.81
C GLY A 152 8.29 -14.29 2.89
N LEU A 153 8.22 -13.09 2.32
CA LEU A 153 7.12 -12.66 1.44
C LEU A 153 7.45 -12.94 -0.03
N PRO A 154 6.44 -13.13 -0.89
CA PRO A 154 6.65 -13.30 -2.31
C PRO A 154 7.24 -12.04 -2.94
N LYS A 155 8.15 -12.23 -3.88
CA LYS A 155 8.72 -11.13 -4.66
C LYS A 155 7.64 -10.49 -5.54
N PRO A 156 7.59 -9.14 -5.64
CA PRO A 156 6.75 -8.49 -6.64
C PRO A 156 7.11 -8.97 -8.06
N GLY A 157 6.09 -9.30 -8.86
CA GLY A 157 6.28 -9.66 -10.27
C GLY A 157 6.64 -8.44 -11.13
N ALA A 158 6.15 -7.25 -10.74
CA ALA A 158 6.47 -5.98 -11.38
C ALA A 158 6.51 -4.84 -10.37
N MET A 159 7.37 -3.84 -10.63
CA MET A 159 7.44 -2.61 -9.83
C MET A 159 7.53 -1.41 -10.76
N LEU A 160 6.61 -0.46 -10.60
CA LEU A 160 6.64 0.84 -11.24
C LEU A 160 6.92 1.90 -10.18
N LEU A 161 8.08 2.52 -10.27
CA LEU A 161 8.54 3.56 -9.35
C LEU A 161 8.49 4.91 -10.06
N GLY A 162 7.42 5.66 -9.87
CA GLY A 162 7.24 6.99 -10.43
C GLY A 162 8.03 8.03 -9.60
N TYR A 163 8.99 8.73 -10.22
CA TYR A 163 9.81 9.77 -9.59
C TYR A 163 10.23 9.46 -8.14
N PRO A 164 10.83 8.27 -7.87
CA PRO A 164 11.17 7.86 -6.52
C PRO A 164 12.21 8.81 -5.92
N VAL A 165 12.14 9.01 -4.62
CA VAL A 165 13.20 9.73 -3.90
C VAL A 165 14.42 8.81 -3.77
N ASN A 166 15.51 9.14 -4.45
CA ASN A 166 16.71 8.31 -4.51
C ASN A 166 17.84 8.76 -3.57
N THR A 167 17.70 9.91 -2.93
CA THR A 167 18.69 10.46 -2.00
C THR A 167 18.16 10.48 -0.58
N PHE A 168 18.84 9.75 0.30
CA PHE A 168 18.49 9.63 1.72
C PHE A 168 18.91 10.86 2.55
N LEU A 169 19.84 11.67 2.06
CA LEU A 169 20.46 12.73 2.84
C LEU A 169 19.49 13.85 3.25
N GLU A 170 18.52 14.16 2.40
CA GLU A 170 17.55 15.23 2.63
C GLU A 170 16.39 14.82 3.53
N PHE A 171 16.09 13.51 3.63
CA PHE A 171 14.94 12.97 4.36
C PHE A 171 15.31 12.16 5.60
N LYS A 172 16.60 12.03 5.88
CA LYS A 172 17.12 11.25 7.00
C LYS A 172 16.52 11.62 8.36
N PRO A 173 16.27 12.89 8.69
CA PRO A 173 15.63 13.26 9.96
C PRO A 173 14.16 12.86 10.07
N VAL A 174 13.47 12.72 8.92
CA VAL A 174 12.02 12.48 8.87
C VAL A 174 11.70 11.00 8.77
N TYR A 175 12.53 10.23 8.07
CA TYR A 175 12.21 8.82 7.78
C TYR A 175 13.08 7.83 8.55
N ASN A 176 14.24 8.26 9.05
CA ASN A 176 15.20 7.39 9.76
C ASN A 176 15.32 5.99 9.12
N ILE A 177 15.49 5.96 7.79
CA ILE A 177 15.40 4.75 6.95
C ILE A 177 16.75 4.00 6.89
N LEU A 178 17.72 4.39 7.73
CA LEU A 178 19.01 3.73 7.85
C LEU A 178 19.17 3.11 9.21
#